data_5e8212e706bb2b0632da3deb5cb11adf
#
_entry.id   5e8212e706bb2b0632da3deb5cb11adf
#
_cell.length_a   1.000
_cell.length_b   1.000
_cell.length_c   1.000
_cell.angle_alpha   90.00
_cell.angle_beta   90.00
_cell.angle_gamma   90.00
#
_symmetry.space_group_name_H-M   'P 1'
#
loop_
_entity.id
_entity.type
_entity.pdbx_description
1 polymer ?
#
loop_
_entity_poly.entity_id
_entity_poly.type
_entity_poly.pdbx_seq_one_letter_code
_entity_poly.pdbx_strand_id
1 'polypeptide(L)'
;MHAARLDLAPLSDTGDTPLYRQVKRVLLGQIESGACRPGQSLPNETTIAQGLQVSVGTLRRAVDELVHEHVLVRRQGKGTYVAQHNSERFMFQFFHVEPRADVRFGEVVQQVEYPGVECVSFERDRATEPDAAALRVKQGDPVIRFENRLSLGGRAVVHDRIVVPAPMFKGLTEKRLLDRPSTIYSLYQTEFGITVLRAQERARAVAADRVTARILGLPAGLPVLEVHRVAMTFGERPVEYRVSTIHTQLHDYVSVRSRNT
;
A
#
# COMPACT_ATOMS: atom_id res chain seq x y z
N MET A 1 -14.70 -15.46 -15.11
CA MET A 1 -14.38 -14.05 -14.75
C MET A 1 -14.58 -13.21 -16.00
N HIS A 2 -15.45 -12.20 -15.98
CA HIS A 2 -15.69 -11.35 -17.14
C HIS A 2 -14.63 -10.23 -17.16
N ALA A 3 -14.09 -9.93 -18.36
CA ALA A 3 -13.23 -8.77 -18.56
C ALA A 3 -13.98 -7.48 -18.21
N ALA A 4 -13.26 -6.47 -17.70
CA ALA A 4 -13.84 -5.17 -17.41
C ALA A 4 -14.45 -4.54 -18.68
N ARG A 5 -15.59 -3.88 -18.53
CA ARG A 5 -16.18 -3.08 -19.62
C ARG A 5 -15.67 -1.65 -19.45
N LEU A 6 -14.70 -1.27 -20.29
CA LEU A 6 -14.14 0.07 -20.28
C LEU A 6 -14.98 0.99 -21.15
N ASP A 7 -15.19 2.22 -20.69
CA ASP A 7 -15.74 3.31 -21.50
C ASP A 7 -14.57 4.00 -22.22
N LEU A 8 -14.43 3.72 -23.51
CA LEU A 8 -13.30 4.13 -24.32
C LEU A 8 -13.77 5.12 -25.39
N ALA A 9 -13.25 6.34 -25.34
CA ALA A 9 -13.45 7.34 -26.38
C ALA A 9 -12.15 7.56 -27.17
N PRO A 10 -12.22 7.83 -28.48
CA PRO A 10 -11.05 8.14 -29.29
C PRO A 10 -10.19 9.24 -28.67
N LEU A 11 -8.88 9.04 -28.67
CA LEU A 11 -7.92 10.06 -28.23
C LEU A 11 -7.46 10.90 -29.43
N SER A 12 -7.40 12.22 -29.25
CA SER A 12 -6.84 13.14 -30.24
C SER A 12 -5.39 13.44 -29.91
N ASP A 13 -4.53 13.42 -30.92
CA ASP A 13 -3.15 13.89 -30.78
C ASP A 13 -3.16 15.43 -30.72
N THR A 14 -3.14 15.95 -29.50
CA THR A 14 -3.11 17.41 -29.24
C THR A 14 -1.69 17.99 -29.24
N GLY A 15 -0.67 17.18 -29.51
CA GLY A 15 0.73 17.58 -29.58
C GLY A 15 1.44 17.83 -28.24
N ASP A 16 0.73 18.27 -27.21
CA ASP A 16 1.32 18.66 -25.91
C ASP A 16 1.65 17.48 -24.99
N THR A 17 0.94 16.37 -25.13
CA THR A 17 1.12 15.19 -24.27
C THR A 17 1.23 13.92 -25.11
N PRO A 18 2.31 13.12 -24.98
CA PRO A 18 2.46 11.88 -25.73
C PRO A 18 1.23 10.97 -25.58
N LEU A 19 0.76 10.36 -26.69
CA LEU A 19 -0.43 9.52 -26.72
C LEU A 19 -0.43 8.40 -25.67
N TYR A 20 0.71 7.76 -25.40
CA TYR A 20 0.77 6.72 -24.37
C TYR A 20 0.46 7.26 -22.97
N ARG A 21 0.81 8.53 -22.66
CA ARG A 21 0.44 9.16 -21.38
C ARG A 21 -1.04 9.50 -21.31
N GLN A 22 -1.65 9.83 -22.43
CA GLN A 22 -3.11 10.03 -22.49
C GLN A 22 -3.83 8.70 -22.29
N VAL A 23 -3.40 7.62 -22.96
CA VAL A 23 -3.90 6.25 -22.74
C VAL A 23 -3.77 5.85 -21.27
N LYS A 24 -2.59 6.08 -20.68
CA LYS A 24 -2.36 5.80 -19.25
C LYS A 24 -3.36 6.53 -18.35
N ARG A 25 -3.61 7.83 -18.62
CA ARG A 25 -4.57 8.64 -17.86
C ARG A 25 -5.99 8.10 -17.98
N VAL A 26 -6.41 7.68 -19.17
CA VAL A 26 -7.73 7.07 -19.39
C VAL A 26 -7.87 5.77 -18.60
N LEU A 27 -6.88 4.86 -18.70
CA LEU A 27 -6.91 3.60 -17.96
C LEU A 27 -6.92 3.82 -16.44
N LEU A 28 -6.13 4.77 -15.94
CA LEU A 28 -6.16 5.17 -14.53
C LEU A 28 -7.54 5.67 -14.11
N GLY A 29 -8.16 6.56 -14.90
CA GLY A 29 -9.50 7.08 -14.62
C GLY A 29 -10.58 5.97 -14.57
N GLN A 30 -10.49 4.95 -15.45
CA GLN A 30 -11.39 3.78 -15.42
C GLN A 30 -11.18 2.92 -14.14
N ILE A 31 -9.95 2.82 -13.65
CA ILE A 31 -9.66 2.10 -12.41
C ILE A 31 -10.11 2.92 -11.18
N GLU A 32 -9.82 4.21 -11.16
CA GLU A 32 -10.19 5.12 -10.06
C GLU A 32 -11.71 5.26 -9.91
N SER A 33 -12.45 5.30 -11.02
CA SER A 33 -13.92 5.34 -11.02
C SER A 33 -14.58 4.02 -10.65
N GLY A 34 -13.79 2.92 -10.55
CA GLY A 34 -14.30 1.58 -10.28
C GLY A 34 -14.93 0.87 -11.49
N ALA A 35 -14.87 1.45 -12.69
CA ALA A 35 -15.29 0.79 -13.93
C ALA A 35 -14.45 -0.46 -14.21
N CYS A 36 -13.17 -0.43 -13.83
CA CYS A 36 -12.30 -1.59 -13.80
C CYS A 36 -11.84 -1.85 -12.36
N ARG A 37 -12.40 -2.88 -11.73
CA ARG A 37 -12.21 -3.17 -10.30
C ARG A 37 -10.91 -3.93 -10.04
N PRO A 38 -10.34 -3.82 -8.82
CA PRO A 38 -9.22 -4.65 -8.41
C PRO A 38 -9.46 -6.14 -8.67
N GLY A 39 -8.48 -6.83 -9.24
CA GLY A 39 -8.55 -8.24 -9.61
C GLY A 39 -9.28 -8.55 -10.92
N GLN A 40 -9.93 -7.58 -11.57
CA GLN A 40 -10.51 -7.77 -12.90
C GLN A 40 -9.44 -7.75 -13.99
N SER A 41 -9.67 -8.53 -15.05
CA SER A 41 -8.84 -8.46 -16.25
C SER A 41 -9.22 -7.27 -17.10
N LEU A 42 -8.24 -6.60 -17.68
CA LEU A 42 -8.48 -5.68 -18.78
C LEU A 42 -9.00 -6.44 -20.00
N PRO A 43 -9.79 -5.79 -20.90
CA PRO A 43 -10.04 -6.31 -22.23
C PRO A 43 -8.72 -6.56 -22.97
N ASN A 44 -8.81 -7.29 -24.07
CA ASN A 44 -7.64 -7.56 -24.89
C ASN A 44 -7.04 -6.24 -25.45
N GLU A 45 -5.71 -6.20 -25.60
CA GLU A 45 -4.98 -5.01 -26.03
C GLU A 45 -5.48 -4.45 -27.37
N THR A 46 -5.85 -5.31 -28.31
CA THR A 46 -6.39 -4.89 -29.61
C THR A 46 -7.72 -4.15 -29.45
N THR A 47 -8.61 -4.66 -28.59
CA THR A 47 -9.91 -4.03 -28.33
C THR A 47 -9.73 -2.65 -27.68
N ILE A 48 -8.83 -2.51 -26.72
CA ILE A 48 -8.58 -1.21 -26.07
C ILE A 48 -7.94 -0.23 -27.06
N ALA A 49 -6.95 -0.67 -27.84
CA ALA A 49 -6.28 0.16 -28.82
C ALA A 49 -7.24 0.67 -29.90
N GLN A 50 -8.15 -0.19 -30.39
CA GLN A 50 -9.20 0.18 -31.33
C GLN A 50 -10.18 1.21 -30.74
N GLY A 51 -10.65 0.99 -29.50
CA GLY A 51 -11.57 1.91 -28.82
C GLY A 51 -10.97 3.29 -28.58
N LEU A 52 -9.68 3.37 -28.31
CA LEU A 52 -8.95 4.63 -28.12
C LEU A 52 -8.38 5.21 -29.42
N GLN A 53 -8.50 4.51 -30.56
CA GLN A 53 -7.90 4.88 -31.85
C GLN A 53 -6.37 5.11 -31.79
N VAL A 54 -5.66 4.25 -31.07
CA VAL A 54 -4.20 4.28 -30.94
C VAL A 54 -3.56 2.99 -31.45
N SER A 55 -2.26 3.02 -31.70
CA SER A 55 -1.54 1.79 -32.03
C SER A 55 -1.45 0.85 -30.82
N VAL A 56 -1.40 -0.47 -31.06
CA VAL A 56 -1.17 -1.46 -29.99
C VAL A 56 0.17 -1.21 -29.28
N GLY A 57 1.18 -0.71 -29.98
CA GLY A 57 2.47 -0.33 -29.40
C GLY A 57 2.34 0.84 -28.40
N THR A 58 1.53 1.86 -28.73
CA THR A 58 1.22 2.98 -27.83
C THR A 58 0.51 2.50 -26.56
N LEU A 59 -0.48 1.61 -26.73
CA LEU A 59 -1.18 1.01 -25.60
C LEU A 59 -0.24 0.17 -24.73
N ARG A 60 0.60 -0.69 -25.33
CA ARG A 60 1.56 -1.53 -24.58
C ARG A 60 2.48 -0.71 -23.72
N ARG A 61 3.01 0.39 -24.27
CA ARG A 61 3.85 1.30 -23.47
C ARG A 61 3.12 1.86 -22.26
N ALA A 62 1.87 2.28 -22.41
CA ALA A 62 1.06 2.77 -21.29
C ALA A 62 0.80 1.66 -20.24
N VAL A 63 0.48 0.45 -20.69
CA VAL A 63 0.27 -0.72 -19.83
C VAL A 63 1.57 -1.10 -19.12
N ASP A 64 2.72 -1.07 -19.79
CA ASP A 64 4.02 -1.35 -19.19
C ASP A 64 4.35 -0.38 -18.04
N GLU A 65 4.09 0.92 -18.25
CA GLU A 65 4.24 1.90 -17.17
C GLU A 65 3.30 1.61 -15.98
N LEU A 66 2.03 1.25 -16.25
CA LEU A 66 1.07 0.91 -15.20
C LEU A 66 1.45 -0.38 -14.45
N VAL A 67 2.07 -1.34 -15.13
CA VAL A 67 2.63 -2.54 -14.51
C VAL A 67 3.83 -2.17 -13.63
N HIS A 68 4.73 -1.33 -14.15
CA HIS A 68 5.87 -0.83 -13.38
C HIS A 68 5.44 -0.05 -12.12
N GLU A 69 4.35 0.69 -12.22
CA GLU A 69 3.74 1.43 -11.10
C GLU A 69 2.87 0.55 -10.18
N HIS A 70 2.85 -0.76 -10.39
CA HIS A 70 2.06 -1.71 -9.63
C HIS A 70 0.54 -1.49 -9.65
N VAL A 71 0.04 -0.69 -10.60
CA VAL A 71 -1.40 -0.51 -10.86
C VAL A 71 -2.00 -1.71 -11.56
N LEU A 72 -1.23 -2.29 -12.47
CA LEU A 72 -1.59 -3.49 -13.23
C LEU A 72 -0.62 -4.63 -12.94
N VAL A 73 -1.07 -5.87 -13.16
CA VAL A 73 -0.27 -7.08 -13.05
C VAL A 73 -0.47 -7.94 -14.29
N ARG A 74 0.61 -8.33 -14.95
CA ARG A 74 0.55 -9.32 -16.04
C ARG A 74 0.56 -10.72 -15.44
N ARG A 75 -0.35 -11.56 -15.92
CA ARG A 75 -0.37 -12.99 -15.63
C ARG A 75 -0.09 -13.75 -16.93
N GLN A 76 1.01 -14.49 -16.98
CA GLN A 76 1.44 -15.22 -18.18
C GLN A 76 0.29 -16.10 -18.70
N GLY A 77 -0.02 -15.97 -19.99
CA GLY A 77 -1.10 -16.71 -20.67
C GLY A 77 -2.53 -16.32 -20.25
N LYS A 78 -2.71 -15.41 -19.28
CA LYS A 78 -4.04 -15.05 -18.74
C LYS A 78 -4.43 -13.58 -18.96
N GLY A 79 -3.47 -12.73 -19.36
CA GLY A 79 -3.71 -11.31 -19.63
C GLY A 79 -3.25 -10.35 -18.54
N THR A 80 -3.73 -9.11 -18.60
CA THR A 80 -3.40 -8.02 -17.69
C THR A 80 -4.56 -7.74 -16.76
N TYR A 81 -4.29 -7.61 -15.47
CA TYR A 81 -5.28 -7.46 -14.40
C TYR A 81 -5.02 -6.20 -13.60
N VAL A 82 -6.07 -5.58 -13.07
CA VAL A 82 -5.94 -4.53 -12.05
C VAL A 82 -5.36 -5.16 -10.78
N ALA A 83 -4.33 -4.54 -10.24
CA ALA A 83 -3.66 -5.02 -9.04
C ALA A 83 -4.63 -5.06 -7.85
N GLN A 84 -4.55 -6.15 -7.09
CA GLN A 84 -5.36 -6.39 -5.91
C GLN A 84 -4.46 -6.55 -4.68
N HIS A 85 -4.81 -5.91 -3.57
CA HIS A 85 -4.16 -6.16 -2.30
C HIS A 85 -4.62 -7.50 -1.73
N ASN A 86 -3.66 -8.38 -1.49
CA ASN A 86 -3.83 -9.62 -0.78
C ASN A 86 -2.72 -9.75 0.28
N SER A 87 -2.79 -10.80 1.10
CA SER A 87 -1.82 -11.06 2.15
C SER A 87 -0.40 -11.20 1.62
N GLU A 88 -0.22 -11.97 0.55
CA GLU A 88 1.08 -12.22 -0.08
C GLU A 88 1.72 -10.92 -0.56
N ARG A 89 0.97 -10.10 -1.31
CA ARG A 89 1.45 -8.81 -1.78
C ARG A 89 1.78 -7.85 -0.63
N PHE A 90 0.97 -7.85 0.43
CA PHE A 90 1.22 -7.01 1.61
C PHE A 90 2.54 -7.41 2.27
N MET A 91 2.77 -8.70 2.51
CA MET A 91 4.00 -9.20 3.11
C MET A 91 5.22 -8.86 2.26
N PHE A 92 5.11 -9.04 0.94
CA PHE A 92 6.22 -8.76 0.03
C PHE A 92 6.54 -7.26 -0.12
N GLN A 93 5.53 -6.39 -0.18
CA GLN A 93 5.74 -4.97 -0.50
C GLN A 93 5.75 -4.04 0.71
N PHE A 94 5.08 -4.41 1.81
CA PHE A 94 4.78 -3.47 2.88
C PHE A 94 5.11 -3.98 4.29
N PHE A 95 5.38 -5.27 4.45
CA PHE A 95 5.81 -5.81 5.73
C PHE A 95 7.22 -6.37 5.60
N HIS A 96 8.16 -5.73 6.28
CA HIS A 96 9.59 -5.97 6.12
C HIS A 96 10.25 -6.50 7.40
N VAL A 97 9.47 -7.10 8.31
CA VAL A 97 9.98 -7.63 9.57
C VAL A 97 10.00 -9.15 9.51
N GLU A 98 11.18 -9.72 9.67
CA GLU A 98 11.40 -11.17 9.64
C GLU A 98 12.13 -11.60 10.91
N PRO A 99 11.92 -12.84 11.42
CA PRO A 99 12.74 -13.39 12.47
C PRO A 99 14.21 -13.35 12.08
N ARG A 100 15.07 -12.91 12.99
CA ARG A 100 16.50 -12.88 12.77
C ARG A 100 17.01 -14.28 12.50
N ALA A 101 17.50 -14.53 11.30
CA ALA A 101 18.18 -15.76 10.97
C ALA A 101 19.59 -15.66 11.56
N ASP A 102 19.95 -16.55 12.49
CA ASP A 102 21.31 -16.63 12.98
C ASP A 102 22.29 -16.84 11.82
N VAL A 103 22.85 -15.71 11.37
CA VAL A 103 24.09 -15.55 10.58
C VAL A 103 24.29 -16.49 9.39
N ARG A 104 23.26 -17.03 8.74
CA ARG A 104 23.38 -17.69 7.46
C ARG A 104 22.72 -16.86 6.37
N PHE A 105 23.48 -15.90 5.84
CA PHE A 105 23.12 -15.25 4.57
C PHE A 105 22.96 -16.34 3.49
N GLY A 106 21.74 -16.61 3.07
CA GLY A 106 21.46 -17.52 1.95
C GLY A 106 20.37 -18.55 2.16
N GLU A 107 19.91 -18.82 3.36
CA GLU A 107 18.70 -19.62 3.56
C GLU A 107 17.46 -18.74 3.53
N VAL A 108 16.72 -18.82 2.44
CA VAL A 108 15.37 -18.21 2.36
C VAL A 108 14.52 -18.88 3.43
N VAL A 109 14.06 -18.09 4.42
CA VAL A 109 13.07 -18.57 5.40
C VAL A 109 11.80 -18.92 4.62
N GLN A 110 11.54 -20.22 4.43
CA GLN A 110 10.45 -20.73 3.58
C GLN A 110 9.04 -20.54 4.16
N GLN A 111 8.90 -19.98 5.35
CA GLN A 111 7.59 -19.70 5.95
C GLN A 111 7.53 -18.23 6.40
N VAL A 112 6.93 -17.41 5.55
CA VAL A 112 6.54 -16.04 5.93
C VAL A 112 5.33 -16.16 6.86
N GLU A 113 5.56 -16.05 8.17
CA GLU A 113 4.49 -16.00 9.16
C GLU A 113 3.72 -14.67 9.01
N TYR A 114 2.39 -14.78 8.95
CA TYR A 114 1.54 -13.59 8.93
C TYR A 114 1.42 -13.03 10.35
N PRO A 115 1.67 -11.73 10.58
CA PRO A 115 1.62 -11.18 11.93
C PRO A 115 0.21 -11.22 12.49
N GLY A 116 0.09 -11.66 13.75
CA GLY A 116 -1.10 -11.40 14.53
C GLY A 116 -1.24 -9.89 14.77
N VAL A 117 -2.42 -9.33 14.53
CA VAL A 117 -2.67 -7.88 14.66
C VAL A 117 -3.75 -7.62 15.70
N GLU A 118 -3.43 -6.80 16.69
CA GLU A 118 -4.35 -6.32 17.72
C GLU A 118 -4.46 -4.80 17.62
N CYS A 119 -5.69 -4.28 17.60
CA CYS A 119 -5.93 -2.85 17.69
C CYS A 119 -5.82 -2.41 19.17
N VAL A 120 -4.89 -1.51 19.45
CA VAL A 120 -4.63 -1.00 20.81
C VAL A 120 -5.49 0.23 21.11
N SER A 121 -5.69 1.08 20.11
CA SER A 121 -6.51 2.28 20.22
C SER A 121 -7.10 2.68 18.88
N PHE A 122 -8.23 3.38 18.93
CA PHE A 122 -8.89 3.97 17.77
C PHE A 122 -9.59 5.26 18.18
N GLU A 123 -9.28 6.37 17.51
CA GLU A 123 -9.86 7.66 17.80
C GLU A 123 -10.05 8.54 16.57
N ARG A 124 -10.99 9.47 16.63
CA ARG A 124 -11.14 10.58 15.69
C ARG A 124 -10.45 11.80 16.27
N ASP A 125 -9.52 12.36 15.51
CA ASP A 125 -8.62 13.40 16.00
C ASP A 125 -8.41 14.50 14.96
N ARG A 126 -7.54 15.43 15.26
CA ARG A 126 -7.10 16.52 14.40
C ARG A 126 -5.65 16.31 14.01
N ALA A 127 -5.34 16.60 12.74
CA ALA A 127 -3.99 16.47 12.22
C ALA A 127 -3.02 17.38 12.99
N THR A 128 -1.97 16.77 13.56
CA THR A 128 -0.82 17.51 14.10
C THR A 128 0.03 18.08 12.95
N GLU A 129 1.01 18.91 13.25
CA GLU A 129 1.94 19.43 12.24
C GLU A 129 2.67 18.29 11.47
N PRO A 130 3.26 17.25 12.13
CA PRO A 130 3.84 16.10 11.42
C PRO A 130 2.85 15.34 10.55
N ASP A 131 1.60 15.13 11.02
CA ASP A 131 0.56 14.47 10.23
C ASP A 131 0.22 15.29 8.98
N ALA A 132 0.04 16.60 9.15
CA ALA A 132 -0.30 17.52 8.08
C ALA A 132 0.79 17.54 6.99
N ALA A 133 2.05 17.58 7.40
CA ALA A 133 3.18 17.53 6.48
C ALA A 133 3.24 16.19 5.71
N ALA A 134 3.06 15.05 6.40
CA ALA A 134 3.13 13.72 5.80
C ALA A 134 1.94 13.44 4.88
N LEU A 135 0.73 13.82 5.28
CA LEU A 135 -0.51 13.54 4.55
C LEU A 135 -0.88 14.63 3.52
N ARG A 136 -0.12 15.76 3.48
CA ARG A 136 -0.40 16.93 2.64
C ARG A 136 -1.81 17.47 2.87
N VAL A 137 -2.20 17.56 4.12
CA VAL A 137 -3.45 18.18 4.60
C VAL A 137 -3.11 19.41 5.44
N LYS A 138 -4.11 20.15 5.93
CA LYS A 138 -3.87 21.28 6.85
C LYS A 138 -3.77 20.77 8.28
N GLN A 139 -2.95 21.41 9.10
CA GLN A 139 -2.97 21.19 10.54
C GLN A 139 -4.39 21.49 11.08
N GLY A 140 -4.90 20.59 11.93
CA GLY A 140 -6.26 20.67 12.44
C GLY A 140 -7.34 20.04 11.54
N ASP A 141 -6.99 19.57 10.32
CA ASP A 141 -7.94 18.80 9.50
C ASP A 141 -8.34 17.50 10.21
N PRO A 142 -9.57 16.99 9.97
CA PRO A 142 -10.03 15.78 10.61
C PRO A 142 -9.27 14.55 10.12
N VAL A 143 -8.75 13.77 11.06
CA VAL A 143 -8.06 12.49 10.83
C VAL A 143 -8.67 11.38 11.67
N ILE A 144 -8.37 10.14 11.31
CA ILE A 144 -8.59 8.96 12.13
C ILE A 144 -7.20 8.45 12.53
N ARG A 145 -7.00 8.26 13.83
CA ARG A 145 -5.78 7.74 14.42
C ARG A 145 -6.07 6.39 15.05
N PHE A 146 -5.21 5.42 14.82
CA PHE A 146 -5.30 4.13 15.49
C PHE A 146 -3.94 3.50 15.67
N GLU A 147 -3.83 2.65 16.67
CA GLU A 147 -2.60 1.97 17.00
C GLU A 147 -2.81 0.46 16.93
N ASN A 148 -1.82 -0.25 16.38
CA ASN A 148 -1.82 -1.70 16.33
C ASN A 148 -0.58 -2.25 17.01
N ARG A 149 -0.76 -3.37 17.68
CA ARG A 149 0.32 -4.25 18.14
C ARG A 149 0.38 -5.45 17.18
N LEU A 150 1.55 -5.67 16.57
CA LEU A 150 1.79 -6.81 15.69
C LEU A 150 2.68 -7.82 16.40
N SER A 151 2.30 -9.10 16.30
CA SER A 151 3.01 -10.19 16.94
C SER A 151 3.45 -11.24 15.92
N LEU A 152 4.67 -11.77 16.06
CA LEU A 152 5.22 -12.91 15.33
C LEU A 152 5.62 -13.98 16.33
N GLY A 153 5.29 -15.24 16.07
CA GLY A 153 5.55 -16.34 17.01
C GLY A 153 4.99 -16.09 18.41
N GLY A 154 3.85 -15.40 18.53
CA GLY A 154 3.22 -15.04 19.80
C GLY A 154 3.90 -13.91 20.58
N ARG A 155 4.95 -13.29 20.04
CA ARG A 155 5.66 -12.16 20.67
C ARG A 155 5.33 -10.85 19.98
N ALA A 156 5.08 -9.80 20.76
CA ALA A 156 4.90 -8.45 20.22
C ALA A 156 6.22 -7.95 19.62
N VAL A 157 6.19 -7.54 18.35
CA VAL A 157 7.37 -7.14 17.58
C VAL A 157 7.24 -5.72 17.06
N VAL A 158 6.04 -5.29 16.65
CA VAL A 158 5.82 -3.98 16.07
C VAL A 158 4.69 -3.26 16.80
N HIS A 159 4.92 -1.99 17.12
CA HIS A 159 3.90 -1.04 17.50
C HIS A 159 3.72 -0.02 16.38
N ASP A 160 2.57 -0.08 15.71
CA ASP A 160 2.19 0.82 14.63
C ASP A 160 1.30 1.94 15.17
N ARG A 161 1.67 3.18 14.89
CA ARG A 161 0.81 4.37 15.05
C ARG A 161 0.43 4.85 13.67
N ILE A 162 -0.87 4.83 13.34
CA ILE A 162 -1.37 5.05 11.99
C ILE A 162 -2.33 6.22 11.98
N VAL A 163 -2.17 7.12 11.00
CA VAL A 163 -3.03 8.28 10.80
C VAL A 163 -3.51 8.30 9.35
N VAL A 164 -4.81 8.44 9.17
CA VAL A 164 -5.44 8.54 7.84
C VAL A 164 -6.37 9.76 7.75
N PRO A 165 -6.48 10.44 6.60
CA PRO A 165 -7.40 11.56 6.44
C PRO A 165 -8.85 11.11 6.56
N ALA A 166 -9.61 11.59 7.56
CA ALA A 166 -10.98 11.14 7.81
C ALA A 166 -11.93 11.29 6.60
N PRO A 167 -11.83 12.33 5.76
CA PRO A 167 -12.69 12.45 4.58
C PRO A 167 -12.53 11.33 3.55
N MET A 168 -11.35 10.69 3.48
CA MET A 168 -11.08 9.56 2.57
C MET A 168 -11.61 8.24 3.12
N PHE A 169 -11.78 8.12 4.43
CA PHE A 169 -12.14 6.89 5.14
C PHE A 169 -13.49 7.05 5.86
N LYS A 170 -14.49 7.60 5.15
CA LYS A 170 -15.83 7.79 5.71
C LYS A 170 -16.44 6.47 6.15
N GLY A 171 -16.80 6.36 7.41
CA GLY A 171 -17.38 5.15 7.99
C GLY A 171 -16.34 4.11 8.45
N LEU A 172 -15.03 4.42 8.45
CA LEU A 172 -14.04 3.59 9.14
C LEU A 172 -14.32 3.63 10.64
N THR A 173 -14.39 2.47 11.26
CA THR A 173 -14.61 2.25 12.68
C THR A 173 -13.62 1.21 13.20
N GLU A 174 -13.41 1.21 14.53
CA GLU A 174 -12.61 0.17 15.19
C GLU A 174 -13.11 -1.23 14.85
N LYS A 175 -14.43 -1.45 14.87
CA LYS A 175 -15.03 -2.72 14.50
C LYS A 175 -14.62 -3.17 13.10
N ARG A 176 -14.66 -2.27 12.10
CA ARG A 176 -14.22 -2.61 10.73
C ARG A 176 -12.73 -2.94 10.64
N LEU A 177 -11.90 -2.29 11.48
CA LEU A 177 -10.48 -2.63 11.57
C LEU A 177 -10.26 -4.03 12.17
N LEU A 178 -11.03 -4.39 13.21
CA LEU A 178 -10.94 -5.69 13.88
C LEU A 178 -11.51 -6.82 13.03
N ASP A 179 -12.66 -6.61 12.40
CA ASP A 179 -13.38 -7.62 11.63
C ASP A 179 -12.81 -7.83 10.21
N ARG A 180 -11.75 -7.11 9.83
CA ARG A 180 -11.18 -7.24 8.48
C ARG A 180 -10.67 -8.66 8.20
N PRO A 181 -11.05 -9.27 7.06
CA PRO A 181 -10.67 -10.65 6.76
C PRO A 181 -9.21 -10.81 6.29
N SER A 182 -8.50 -9.71 6.07
CA SER A 182 -7.16 -9.69 5.50
C SER A 182 -6.37 -8.45 5.97
N THR A 183 -5.46 -7.95 5.14
CA THR A 183 -4.60 -6.83 5.47
C THR A 183 -5.34 -5.50 5.53
N ILE A 184 -4.74 -4.51 6.19
CA ILE A 184 -5.29 -3.16 6.25
C ILE A 184 -5.43 -2.53 4.85
N TYR A 185 -4.47 -2.79 3.93
CA TYR A 185 -4.55 -2.26 2.57
C TYR A 185 -5.60 -2.97 1.72
N SER A 186 -5.91 -4.23 2.03
CA SER A 186 -7.07 -4.91 1.45
C SER A 186 -8.37 -4.23 1.92
N LEU A 187 -8.49 -3.90 3.20
CA LEU A 187 -9.63 -3.12 3.73
C LEU A 187 -9.76 -1.76 3.03
N TYR A 188 -8.65 -1.02 2.89
CA TYR A 188 -8.66 0.28 2.19
C TYR A 188 -9.16 0.15 0.76
N GLN A 189 -8.72 -0.88 0.06
CA GLN A 189 -9.10 -1.11 -1.33
C GLN A 189 -10.55 -1.56 -1.47
N THR A 190 -11.01 -2.52 -0.65
CA THR A 190 -12.34 -3.12 -0.82
C THR A 190 -13.47 -2.25 -0.28
N GLU A 191 -13.23 -1.52 0.82
CA GLU A 191 -14.30 -0.76 1.49
C GLU A 191 -14.28 0.73 1.16
N PHE A 192 -13.10 1.27 0.84
CA PHE A 192 -12.94 2.71 0.60
C PHE A 192 -12.47 3.04 -0.83
N GLY A 193 -12.24 2.02 -1.68
CA GLY A 193 -11.75 2.22 -3.04
C GLY A 193 -10.33 2.79 -3.12
N ILE A 194 -9.56 2.71 -2.02
CA ILE A 194 -8.22 3.29 -1.93
C ILE A 194 -7.18 2.20 -2.18
N THR A 195 -6.53 2.23 -3.33
CA THR A 195 -5.42 1.32 -3.66
C THR A 195 -4.10 1.95 -3.27
N VAL A 196 -3.39 1.36 -2.32
CA VAL A 196 -2.01 1.75 -1.99
C VAL A 196 -1.07 1.21 -3.05
N LEU A 197 -0.42 2.08 -3.80
CA LEU A 197 0.45 1.71 -4.92
C LEU A 197 1.91 1.63 -4.48
N ARG A 198 2.33 2.55 -3.64
CA ARG A 198 3.70 2.63 -3.13
C ARG A 198 3.75 3.24 -1.74
N ALA A 199 4.86 3.04 -1.06
CA ALA A 199 5.18 3.71 0.18
C ALA A 199 6.57 4.35 0.11
N GLN A 200 6.72 5.48 0.78
CA GLN A 200 8.02 6.09 1.05
C GLN A 200 8.35 5.89 2.52
N GLU A 201 9.55 5.41 2.80
CA GLU A 201 9.98 5.10 4.16
C GLU A 201 11.26 5.82 4.54
N ARG A 202 11.33 6.14 5.84
CA ARG A 202 12.53 6.64 6.51
C ARG A 202 12.68 5.90 7.82
N ALA A 203 13.82 5.29 8.05
CA ALA A 203 14.11 4.53 9.26
C ALA A 203 15.22 5.18 10.07
N ARG A 204 15.10 5.10 11.40
CA ARG A 204 16.12 5.55 12.35
C ARG A 204 16.09 4.73 13.63
N ALA A 205 17.21 4.60 14.30
CA ALA A 205 17.27 4.03 15.63
C ALA A 205 16.83 5.07 16.67
N VAL A 206 15.98 4.64 17.61
CA VAL A 206 15.51 5.47 18.72
C VAL A 206 15.48 4.66 20.01
N ALA A 207 15.38 5.33 21.15
CA ALA A 207 15.09 4.68 22.43
C ALA A 207 13.57 4.46 22.54
N ALA A 208 13.12 3.27 22.94
CA ALA A 208 11.72 2.96 23.19
C ALA A 208 11.16 3.87 24.28
N ASP A 209 10.12 4.65 23.97
CA ASP A 209 9.39 5.42 24.95
C ASP A 209 8.58 4.49 25.89
N ARG A 210 8.03 5.05 26.98
CA ARG A 210 7.30 4.28 27.99
C ARG A 210 6.02 3.60 27.42
N VAL A 211 5.36 4.21 26.44
CA VAL A 211 4.13 3.68 25.84
C VAL A 211 4.48 2.48 24.94
N THR A 212 5.40 2.69 24.01
CA THR A 212 5.90 1.65 23.12
C THR A 212 6.52 0.47 23.90
N ALA A 213 7.32 0.78 24.91
CA ALA A 213 7.94 -0.24 25.77
C ALA A 213 6.89 -1.14 26.43
N ARG A 214 5.80 -0.56 26.95
CA ARG A 214 4.68 -1.31 27.56
C ARG A 214 3.94 -2.16 26.51
N ILE A 215 3.65 -1.60 25.33
CA ILE A 215 2.92 -2.31 24.25
C ILE A 215 3.73 -3.50 23.73
N LEU A 216 5.04 -3.32 23.58
CA LEU A 216 5.94 -4.36 23.08
C LEU A 216 6.48 -5.30 24.18
N GLY A 217 6.20 -5.03 25.46
CA GLY A 217 6.74 -5.81 26.58
C GLY A 217 8.26 -5.65 26.77
N LEU A 218 8.80 -4.45 26.54
CA LEU A 218 10.22 -4.14 26.56
C LEU A 218 10.58 -3.22 27.73
N PRO A 219 11.85 -3.18 28.17
CA PRO A 219 12.35 -2.10 29.00
C PRO A 219 12.28 -0.75 28.28
N ALA A 220 11.84 0.29 28.98
CA ALA A 220 11.92 1.67 28.45
C ALA A 220 13.38 2.05 28.21
N GLY A 221 13.63 2.79 27.10
CA GLY A 221 14.98 3.18 26.71
C GLY A 221 15.74 2.15 25.89
N LEU A 222 15.18 0.93 25.69
CA LEU A 222 15.79 -0.06 24.81
C LEU A 222 15.89 0.48 23.38
N PRO A 223 17.02 0.29 22.67
CA PRO A 223 17.13 0.64 21.25
C PRO A 223 16.13 -0.14 20.40
N VAL A 224 15.36 0.58 19.59
CA VAL A 224 14.38 0.04 18.63
C VAL A 224 14.51 0.75 17.29
N LEU A 225 14.00 0.16 16.24
CA LEU A 225 13.93 0.79 14.92
C LEU A 225 12.59 1.52 14.76
N GLU A 226 12.63 2.81 14.49
CA GLU A 226 11.46 3.59 14.14
C GLU A 226 11.43 3.83 12.63
N VAL A 227 10.34 3.41 11.97
CA VAL A 227 10.13 3.55 10.53
C VAL A 227 8.93 4.47 10.29
N HIS A 228 9.18 5.60 9.67
CA HIS A 228 8.15 6.54 9.20
C HIS A 228 7.79 6.18 7.77
N ARG A 229 6.53 5.82 7.52
CA ARG A 229 6.01 5.45 6.22
C ARG A 229 4.90 6.39 5.79
N VAL A 230 4.96 6.85 4.54
CA VAL A 230 3.85 7.53 3.87
C VAL A 230 3.38 6.62 2.73
N ALA A 231 2.17 6.08 2.84
CA ALA A 231 1.55 5.28 1.79
C ALA A 231 0.80 6.18 0.82
N MET A 232 0.93 5.91 -0.47
CA MET A 232 0.41 6.73 -1.55
C MET A 232 -0.49 5.93 -2.49
N THR A 233 -1.59 6.56 -2.91
CA THR A 233 -2.49 6.08 -3.95
C THR A 233 -2.21 6.77 -5.29
N PHE A 234 -3.13 6.71 -6.23
CA PHE A 234 -3.06 7.35 -7.54
C PHE A 234 -2.71 8.84 -7.44
N GLY A 235 -1.95 9.33 -8.43
CA GLY A 235 -1.51 10.73 -8.46
C GLY A 235 -0.58 11.13 -7.31
N GLU A 236 0.14 10.18 -6.72
CA GLU A 236 1.06 10.45 -5.59
C GLU A 236 0.37 11.07 -4.36
N ARG A 237 -0.91 10.79 -4.19
CA ARG A 237 -1.71 11.31 -3.08
C ARG A 237 -1.47 10.48 -1.82
N PRO A 238 -1.01 11.08 -0.72
CA PRO A 238 -0.85 10.39 0.56
C PRO A 238 -2.22 9.95 1.11
N VAL A 239 -2.28 8.73 1.62
CA VAL A 239 -3.51 8.14 2.20
C VAL A 239 -3.30 7.63 3.61
N GLU A 240 -2.06 7.35 3.99
CA GLU A 240 -1.72 6.88 5.33
C GLU A 240 -0.34 7.43 5.70
N TYR A 241 -0.22 7.93 6.93
CA TYR A 241 1.05 8.14 7.61
C TYR A 241 1.14 7.16 8.77
N ARG A 242 2.22 6.38 8.79
CA ARG A 242 2.45 5.35 9.79
C ARG A 242 3.83 5.53 10.41
N VAL A 243 3.88 5.38 11.73
CA VAL A 243 5.12 5.25 12.47
C VAL A 243 5.14 3.87 13.11
N SER A 244 5.99 2.99 12.60
CA SER A 244 6.21 1.64 13.13
C SER A 244 7.42 1.64 14.04
N THR A 245 7.25 1.25 15.28
CA THR A 245 8.37 1.01 16.19
C THR A 245 8.60 -0.50 16.31
N ILE A 246 9.77 -0.96 15.92
CA ILE A 246 10.10 -2.36 15.70
C ILE A 246 11.15 -2.83 16.71
N HIS A 247 10.88 -3.94 17.37
CA HIS A 247 11.82 -4.60 18.26
C HIS A 247 12.79 -5.47 17.44
N THR A 248 14.02 -5.00 17.27
CA THR A 248 15.03 -5.61 16.39
C THR A 248 16.03 -6.53 17.08
N GLN A 249 15.86 -6.88 18.35
CA GLN A 249 16.76 -7.84 19.00
C GLN A 249 16.66 -9.26 18.43
N LEU A 250 15.43 -9.67 18.06
CA LEU A 250 15.13 -11.00 17.53
C LEU A 250 14.59 -10.98 16.08
N HIS A 251 14.52 -9.79 15.49
CA HIS A 251 13.95 -9.59 14.16
C HIS A 251 14.81 -8.62 13.37
N ASP A 252 14.89 -8.84 12.08
CA ASP A 252 15.51 -7.95 11.13
C ASP A 252 14.45 -7.14 10.38
N TYR A 253 14.81 -5.91 9.99
CA TYR A 253 14.06 -5.14 9.01
C TYR A 253 14.70 -5.32 7.65
N VAL A 254 14.01 -6.05 6.77
CA VAL A 254 14.55 -6.48 5.48
C VAL A 254 13.99 -5.62 4.35
N SER A 255 14.85 -4.98 3.57
CA SER A 255 14.46 -4.26 2.36
C SER A 255 15.07 -4.94 1.13
N VAL A 256 14.24 -5.56 0.31
CA VAL A 256 14.65 -6.19 -0.95
C VAL A 256 14.44 -5.20 -2.09
N ARG A 257 15.52 -4.80 -2.76
CA ARG A 257 15.46 -4.00 -3.99
C ARG A 257 15.68 -4.91 -5.19
N SER A 258 14.62 -5.14 -5.98
CA SER A 258 14.81 -5.74 -7.30
C SER A 258 15.47 -4.70 -8.23
N ARG A 259 16.63 -5.04 -8.84
CA ARG A 259 17.10 -4.31 -10.01
C ARG A 259 16.12 -4.63 -11.15
N ASN A 260 15.43 -3.62 -11.65
CA ASN A 260 14.80 -3.74 -12.95
C ASN A 260 15.92 -3.78 -13.99
N THR A 261 16.12 -4.94 -14.58
CA THR A 261 16.85 -5.12 -15.86
C THR A 261 15.92 -4.75 -16.99
#